data_1879e123ff173a62fa9b2457f2507b03
#
_entry.id   1879e123ff173a62fa9b2457f2507b03
#
_cell.length_a   1.000
_cell.length_b   1.000
_cell.length_c   1.000
_cell.angle_alpha   90.00
_cell.angle_beta   90.00
_cell.angle_gamma   90.00
#
_symmetry.space_group_name_H-M   'P 1'
#
loop_
_entity.id
_entity.type
_entity.pdbx_description
1 polymer ?
#
loop_
_entity_poly.entity_id
_entity_poly.type
_entity_poly.pdbx_seq_one_letter_code
_entity_poly.pdbx_strand_id
1 'polypeptide(L)'
;MQGDSALSENIRNRYISESFMTGEANLLVMPNIDAANISFNLLKMVAGSGITIGPILLGSAAPVQIVTPTASSRRLINMTALSVVDASSDQSKLI
;
A
#
# COMPACT_ATOMS: atom_id res chain seq x y z
N MET A 1 7.18 -14.16 8.21
CA MET A 1 6.31 -13.77 9.33
C MET A 1 4.87 -13.83 8.89
N GLN A 2 3.99 -14.32 9.72
CA GLN A 2 2.55 -14.27 9.44
C GLN A 2 2.01 -12.85 9.53
N GLY A 3 0.93 -12.56 8.79
CA GLY A 3 0.37 -11.21 8.72
C GLY A 3 -0.10 -10.68 10.08
N ASP A 4 -0.71 -11.50 10.90
CA ASP A 4 -1.14 -11.12 12.23
C ASP A 4 0.04 -10.79 13.16
N SER A 5 1.13 -11.52 13.07
CA SER A 5 2.35 -11.24 13.83
C SER A 5 3.01 -9.92 13.39
N ALA A 6 2.89 -9.54 12.13
CA ALA A 6 3.39 -8.25 11.65
C ALA A 6 2.58 -7.08 12.18
N LEU A 7 1.25 -7.23 12.25
CA LEU A 7 0.34 -6.16 12.63
C LEU A 7 0.04 -6.09 14.13
N SER A 8 0.32 -7.15 14.87
CA SER A 8 0.08 -7.20 16.32
C SER A 8 1.35 -7.57 17.07
N GLU A 9 1.86 -6.63 17.85
CA GLU A 9 3.01 -6.87 18.71
C GLU A 9 2.76 -7.98 19.74
N ASN A 10 1.55 -8.04 20.30
CA ASN A 10 1.18 -9.08 21.27
C ASN A 10 1.23 -10.48 20.67
N ILE A 11 0.70 -10.65 19.45
CA ILE A 11 0.75 -11.94 18.76
C ILE A 11 2.19 -12.28 18.39
N ARG A 12 2.95 -11.33 17.89
CA ARG A 12 4.35 -11.53 17.53
C ARG A 12 5.18 -11.96 18.74
N ASN A 13 5.00 -11.33 19.88
CA ASN A 13 5.74 -11.65 21.10
C ASN A 13 5.43 -13.04 21.66
N ARG A 14 4.24 -13.59 21.37
CA ARG A 14 3.89 -14.97 21.74
C ARG A 14 4.62 -16.02 20.93
N TYR A 15 4.84 -15.76 19.63
CA TYR A 15 5.29 -16.78 18.70
C TYR A 15 6.71 -16.55 18.21
N ILE A 16 7.24 -15.34 18.32
CA ILE A 16 8.58 -14.99 17.87
C ILE A 16 9.31 -14.30 19.02
N SER A 17 10.20 -15.06 19.68
CA SER A 17 10.90 -14.56 20.87
C SER A 17 12.08 -13.63 20.57
N GLU A 18 12.58 -13.62 19.32
CA GLU A 18 13.79 -12.88 18.93
C GLU A 18 13.51 -11.90 17.77
N SER A 19 12.36 -11.24 17.78
CA SER A 19 12.05 -10.24 16.76
C SER A 19 12.75 -8.92 17.08
N PHE A 20 13.37 -8.33 16.07
CA PHE A 20 13.94 -6.98 16.15
C PHE A 20 12.88 -5.89 15.98
N MET A 21 11.67 -6.24 15.57
CA MET A 21 10.58 -5.30 15.42
C MET A 21 10.02 -4.87 16.77
N THR A 22 9.69 -3.58 16.88
CA THR A 22 8.91 -3.03 17.99
C THR A 22 7.63 -2.39 17.39
N GLY A 23 6.49 -2.59 18.09
CA GLY A 23 5.21 -2.05 17.62
C GLY A 23 4.65 -2.78 16.40
N GLU A 24 3.71 -2.13 15.73
CA GLU A 24 3.07 -2.62 14.52
C GLU A 24 3.90 -2.32 13.28
N ALA A 25 3.84 -3.19 12.29
CA ALA A 25 4.46 -2.94 11.01
C ALA A 25 3.75 -1.78 10.30
N ASN A 26 4.51 -0.87 9.72
CA ASN A 26 3.99 0.23 8.91
C ASN A 26 4.28 0.05 7.41
N LEU A 27 4.94 -1.02 7.03
CA LEU A 27 5.19 -1.43 5.65
C LEU A 27 5.11 -2.94 5.57
N LEU A 28 4.29 -3.45 4.67
CA LEU A 28 4.17 -4.87 4.39
C LEU A 28 4.67 -5.14 2.98
N VAL A 29 5.69 -5.99 2.87
CA VAL A 29 6.25 -6.40 1.58
C VAL A 29 5.71 -7.78 1.26
N MET A 30 4.99 -7.89 0.15
CA MET A 30 4.42 -9.15 -0.30
C MET A 30 5.41 -9.93 -1.16
N PRO A 31 5.37 -11.27 -1.11
CA PRO A 31 6.36 -12.11 -1.81
C PRO A 31 6.22 -12.09 -3.33
N ASN A 32 5.03 -11.77 -3.84
CA ASN A 32 4.74 -11.71 -5.27
C ASN A 32 3.51 -10.86 -5.53
N ILE A 33 3.25 -10.59 -6.82
CA ILE A 33 2.14 -9.74 -7.22
C ILE A 33 0.78 -10.36 -6.91
N ASP A 34 0.64 -11.67 -6.94
CA ASP A 34 -0.63 -12.32 -6.63
C ASP A 34 -1.01 -12.12 -5.17
N ALA A 35 -0.05 -12.31 -4.26
CA ALA A 35 -0.26 -12.04 -2.84
C ALA A 35 -0.58 -10.57 -2.58
N ALA A 36 0.09 -9.65 -3.28
CA ALA A 36 -0.17 -8.23 -3.16
C ALA A 36 -1.58 -7.85 -3.63
N ASN A 37 -2.01 -8.39 -4.76
CA ASN A 37 -3.35 -8.12 -5.31
C ASN A 37 -4.45 -8.69 -4.42
N ILE A 38 -4.31 -9.90 -3.93
CA ILE A 38 -5.27 -10.52 -3.01
C ILE A 38 -5.37 -9.68 -1.73
N SER A 39 -4.24 -9.33 -1.15
CA SER A 39 -4.20 -8.53 0.09
C SER A 39 -4.83 -7.16 -0.11
N PHE A 40 -4.50 -6.47 -1.20
CA PHE A 40 -5.06 -5.16 -1.51
C PHE A 40 -6.58 -5.23 -1.67
N ASN A 41 -7.09 -6.20 -2.41
CA ASN A 41 -8.52 -6.34 -2.65
C ASN A 41 -9.30 -6.67 -1.36
N LEU A 42 -8.74 -7.54 -0.51
CA LEU A 42 -9.37 -7.87 0.77
C LEU A 42 -9.39 -6.65 1.71
N LEU A 43 -8.29 -5.93 1.81
CA LEU A 43 -8.20 -4.73 2.66
C LEU A 43 -9.14 -3.63 2.17
N LYS A 44 -9.26 -3.48 0.86
CA LYS A 44 -10.18 -2.51 0.25
C LYS A 44 -11.63 -2.79 0.64
N MET A 45 -12.03 -4.05 0.70
CA MET A 45 -13.39 -4.44 1.08
C MET A 45 -13.63 -4.29 2.60
N VAL A 46 -12.66 -4.68 3.40
CA VAL A 46 -12.76 -4.64 4.88
C VAL A 46 -12.70 -3.19 5.39
N ALA A 47 -11.81 -2.38 4.84
CA ALA A 47 -11.62 -1.01 5.29
C ALA A 47 -12.69 -0.04 4.77
N GLY A 48 -13.47 -0.43 3.77
CA GLY A 48 -14.49 0.42 3.17
C GLY A 48 -13.93 1.38 2.12
N SER A 49 -14.83 2.18 1.52
CA SER A 49 -14.46 3.10 0.46
C SER A 49 -13.72 4.32 1.00
N GLY A 50 -12.73 4.78 0.27
CA GLY A 50 -12.09 6.07 0.49
C GLY A 50 -10.92 6.09 1.46
N ILE A 51 -10.51 4.93 1.99
CA ILE A 51 -9.41 4.85 2.94
C ILE A 51 -8.07 4.62 2.22
N THR A 52 -8.09 4.04 1.03
CA THR A 52 -6.88 3.69 0.30
C THR A 52 -6.57 4.67 -0.81
N ILE A 53 -5.32 5.06 -0.89
CA ILE A 53 -4.74 5.74 -2.05
C ILE A 53 -3.88 4.72 -2.77
N GLY A 54 -4.10 4.53 -4.04
CA GLY A 54 -3.30 3.58 -4.81
C GLY A 54 -4.14 2.60 -5.59
N PRO A 55 -3.49 1.67 -6.29
CA PRO A 55 -2.03 1.48 -6.32
C PRO A 55 -1.28 2.68 -6.90
N ILE A 56 -0.04 2.86 -6.48
CA ILE A 56 0.86 3.90 -6.96
C ILE A 56 2.01 3.24 -7.70
N LEU A 57 2.27 3.66 -8.95
CA LEU A 57 3.40 3.17 -9.71
C LEU A 57 4.63 4.01 -9.37
N LEU A 58 5.67 3.36 -8.88
CA LEU A 58 6.94 3.99 -8.55
C LEU A 58 8.01 3.67 -9.61
N GLY A 59 8.99 4.54 -9.73
CA GLY A 59 10.13 4.31 -10.60
C GLY A 59 9.96 4.74 -12.05
N SER A 60 8.82 5.32 -12.42
CA SER A 60 8.60 5.86 -13.75
C SER A 60 9.31 7.21 -13.93
N ALA A 61 9.80 7.49 -15.14
CA ALA A 61 10.44 8.76 -15.46
C ALA A 61 9.46 9.94 -15.43
N ALA A 62 8.17 9.69 -15.66
CA ALA A 62 7.10 10.66 -15.58
C ALA A 62 5.97 10.09 -14.72
N PRO A 63 5.11 10.94 -14.12
CA PRO A 63 3.97 10.46 -13.36
C PRO A 63 3.01 9.63 -14.22
N VAL A 64 2.80 8.38 -13.83
CA VAL A 64 1.89 7.45 -14.48
C VAL A 64 1.14 6.71 -13.38
N GLN A 65 -0.17 6.64 -13.50
CA GLN A 65 -1.00 5.88 -12.59
C GLN A 65 -1.86 4.89 -13.36
N ILE A 66 -2.04 3.71 -12.78
CA ILE A 66 -2.81 2.63 -13.39
C ILE A 66 -4.07 2.44 -12.56
N VAL A 67 -5.21 2.48 -13.21
CA VAL A 67 -6.50 2.20 -12.60
C VAL A 67 -7.19 1.05 -13.33
N THR A 68 -8.02 0.33 -12.60
CA THR A 68 -8.80 -0.77 -13.17
C THR A 68 -10.16 -0.28 -13.65
N PRO A 69 -10.86 -1.02 -14.53
CA PRO A 69 -12.21 -0.63 -14.98
C PRO A 69 -13.23 -0.51 -13.83
N THR A 70 -12.97 -1.12 -12.68
CA THR A 70 -13.84 -1.05 -11.50
C THR A 70 -13.49 0.10 -10.58
N ALA A 71 -12.58 0.98 -10.95
CA ALA A 71 -12.19 2.13 -10.13
C ALA A 71 -13.37 3.08 -9.93
N SER A 72 -13.54 3.57 -8.70
CA SER A 72 -14.55 4.58 -8.39
C SER A 72 -14.14 5.95 -8.92
N SER A 73 -15.12 6.85 -9.08
CA SER A 73 -14.85 8.25 -9.45
C SER A 73 -13.89 8.92 -8.45
N ARG A 74 -14.06 8.64 -7.18
CA ARG A 74 -13.18 9.16 -6.12
C ARG A 74 -11.74 8.71 -6.30
N ARG A 75 -11.53 7.45 -6.68
CA ARG A 75 -10.18 6.92 -6.96
C ARG A 75 -9.56 7.62 -8.16
N LEU A 76 -10.31 7.82 -9.24
CA LEU A 76 -9.84 8.54 -10.42
C LEU A 76 -9.42 9.97 -10.06
N ILE A 77 -10.22 10.67 -9.27
CA ILE A 77 -9.90 12.03 -8.80
C ILE A 77 -8.64 12.02 -7.94
N ASN A 78 -8.54 11.12 -6.98
CA ASN A 78 -7.40 11.03 -6.08
C ASN A 78 -6.10 10.71 -6.84
N MET A 79 -6.15 9.78 -7.79
CA MET A 79 -4.99 9.40 -8.56
C MET A 79 -4.56 10.49 -9.54
N THR A 80 -5.51 11.24 -10.09
CA THR A 80 -5.22 12.41 -10.93
C THR A 80 -4.54 13.50 -10.10
N ALA A 81 -5.05 13.81 -8.92
CA ALA A 81 -4.45 14.77 -8.01
C ALA A 81 -3.03 14.37 -7.61
N LEU A 82 -2.82 13.09 -7.30
CA LEU A 82 -1.50 12.55 -6.96
C LEU A 82 -0.51 12.73 -8.13
N SER A 83 -0.94 12.45 -9.36
CA SER A 83 -0.10 12.61 -10.55
C SER A 83 0.30 14.07 -10.76
N VAL A 84 -0.60 15.00 -10.52
CA VAL A 84 -0.31 16.45 -10.64
C VAL A 84 0.72 16.87 -9.58
N VAL A 85 0.57 16.43 -8.35
CA VAL A 85 1.53 16.71 -7.28
C VAL A 85 2.91 16.12 -7.61
N ASP A 86 2.94 14.88 -8.08
CA ASP A 86 4.17 14.21 -8.49
C ASP A 86 4.88 14.96 -9.63
N ALA A 87 4.14 15.41 -10.64
CA ALA A 87 4.68 16.19 -11.74
C ALA A 87 5.25 17.55 -11.29
N SER A 88 4.71 18.12 -10.22
CA SER A 88 5.13 19.43 -9.69
C SER A 88 6.29 19.32 -8.71
N SER A 89 6.64 18.14 -8.25
CA SER A 89 7.71 17.91 -7.30
C SER A 89 8.96 17.36 -7.96
N ASP A 90 10.10 17.45 -7.25
CA ASP A 90 11.33 16.79 -7.67
C ASP A 90 11.15 15.27 -7.52
N GLN A 91 11.16 14.54 -8.64
CA GLN A 91 10.94 13.09 -8.65
C GLN A 91 11.97 12.32 -7.83
N SER A 92 13.17 12.84 -7.64
CA SER A 92 14.19 12.21 -6.80
C SER A 92 13.77 12.06 -5.33
N LYS A 93 12.79 12.84 -4.89
CA LYS A 93 12.25 12.78 -3.53
C LYS A 93 11.21 11.69 -3.32
N LEU A 94 10.68 11.11 -4.40
CA LEU A 94 9.62 10.11 -4.35
C LEU A 94 10.14 8.68 -4.47
N ILE A 95 11.40 8.52 -4.75
CA ILE A 95 12.04 7.21 -4.95
C ILE A 95 12.94 6.82 -3.76
#